data_f419c4d261f23bcde3c0f8114434ccb9
#
_entry.id   f419c4d261f23bcde3c0f8114434ccb9
#
_cell.length_a   1.000
_cell.length_b   1.000
_cell.length_c   1.000
_cell.angle_alpha   90.00
_cell.angle_beta   90.00
_cell.angle_gamma   90.00
#
_symmetry.space_group_name_H-M   'P 1'
#
loop_
_entity.id
_entity.type
_entity.pdbx_description
1 polymer ?
#
loop_
_entity_poly.entity_id
_entity_poly.type
_entity_poly.pdbx_seq_one_letter_code
_entity_poly.pdbx_strand_id
1 'polypeptide(L)'
;MTAKNKYGRRVTQLLVGMYMLIYLGVISNENMQIEGFWYYLFTGVFEAATIHYAVAKIFGPLIFGRGWCGYACWTAMILDFLPYKQPISHERKKIGWLRYIMFAISLIFVSALFLANVGNIERIMFVAFIVGNVLCYVSGIVLAVVFKDNRAFCK
;
A
#
# COMPACT_ATOMS: atom_id res chain seq x y z
N MET A 1 -5.10 -4.43 26.50
CA MET A 1 -5.14 -3.19 25.68
C MET A 1 -6.46 -2.50 25.95
N THR A 2 -6.44 -1.39 26.64
CA THR A 2 -7.60 -0.61 27.07
C THR A 2 -8.34 0.02 25.87
N ALA A 3 -9.67 0.17 25.98
CA ALA A 3 -10.52 0.72 24.91
C ALA A 3 -10.04 2.08 24.36
N LYS A 4 -9.36 2.90 25.14
CA LYS A 4 -8.75 4.17 24.74
C LYS A 4 -7.74 4.04 23.56
N ASN A 5 -7.01 2.93 23.47
CA ASN A 5 -5.99 2.76 22.42
C ASN A 5 -6.57 2.40 21.04
N LYS A 6 -7.82 1.93 20.94
CA LYS A 6 -8.44 1.62 19.65
C LYS A 6 -8.74 2.85 18.79
N TYR A 7 -9.26 3.90 19.43
CA TYR A 7 -9.57 5.16 18.72
C TYR A 7 -8.27 5.89 18.31
N GLY A 8 -7.28 5.97 19.21
CA GLY A 8 -6.00 6.60 18.90
C GLY A 8 -5.32 5.96 17.69
N ARG A 9 -5.28 4.62 17.63
CA ARG A 9 -4.72 3.90 16.49
C ARG A 9 -5.43 4.23 15.17
N ARG A 10 -6.77 4.22 15.17
CA ARG A 10 -7.57 4.53 13.96
C ARG A 10 -7.36 5.95 13.48
N VAL A 11 -7.32 6.91 14.41
CA VAL A 11 -7.07 8.32 14.08
C VAL A 11 -5.68 8.51 13.51
N THR A 12 -4.65 7.96 14.13
CA THR A 12 -3.28 8.02 13.60
C THR A 12 -3.18 7.43 12.20
N GLN A 13 -3.79 6.25 12.00
CA GLN A 13 -3.79 5.56 10.72
C GLN A 13 -4.53 6.35 9.63
N LEU A 14 -5.65 7.01 9.99
CA LEU A 14 -6.39 7.88 9.09
C LEU A 14 -5.54 9.09 8.66
N LEU A 15 -4.93 9.78 9.64
CA LEU A 15 -4.12 10.96 9.35
C LEU A 15 -2.90 10.63 8.48
N VAL A 16 -2.17 9.57 8.82
CA VAL A 16 -1.00 9.12 8.04
C VAL A 16 -1.44 8.68 6.64
N GLY A 17 -2.52 7.90 6.54
CA GLY A 17 -3.03 7.42 5.25
C GLY A 17 -3.54 8.55 4.36
N MET A 18 -4.25 9.53 4.92
CA MET A 18 -4.70 10.72 4.17
C MET A 18 -3.53 11.57 3.71
N TYR A 19 -2.53 11.80 4.55
CA TYR A 19 -1.32 12.53 4.17
C TYR A 19 -0.62 11.84 3.00
N MET A 20 -0.40 10.54 3.08
CA MET A 20 0.26 9.78 2.02
C MET A 20 -0.56 9.75 0.72
N LEU A 21 -1.87 9.47 0.81
CA LEU A 21 -2.70 9.31 -0.38
C LEU A 21 -3.00 10.65 -1.06
N ILE A 22 -3.41 11.66 -0.28
CA ILE A 22 -3.86 12.94 -0.83
C ILE A 22 -2.69 13.87 -1.09
N TYR A 23 -1.86 14.12 -0.08
CA TYR A 23 -0.79 15.12 -0.22
C TYR A 23 0.32 14.59 -1.14
N LEU A 24 0.93 13.46 -0.83
CA LEU A 24 2.02 12.93 -1.64
C LEU A 24 1.52 12.31 -2.96
N GLY A 25 0.45 11.51 -2.91
CA GLY A 25 -0.03 10.80 -4.09
C GLY A 25 -0.74 11.68 -5.11
N VAL A 26 -1.68 12.54 -4.66
CA VAL A 26 -2.52 13.33 -5.58
C VAL A 26 -1.97 14.74 -5.82
N ILE A 27 -1.54 15.45 -4.76
CA ILE A 27 -1.06 16.84 -4.90
C ILE A 27 0.36 16.87 -5.46
N SER A 28 1.27 16.05 -4.92
CA SER A 28 2.65 15.98 -5.39
C SER A 28 2.83 15.10 -6.64
N ASN A 29 1.78 14.40 -7.09
CA ASN A 29 1.82 13.44 -8.20
C ASN A 29 2.86 12.32 -8.03
N GLU A 30 3.23 11.99 -6.79
CA GLU A 30 4.19 10.95 -6.50
C GLU A 30 3.53 9.57 -6.46
N ASN A 31 4.14 8.57 -7.10
CA ASN A 31 3.66 7.20 -7.02
C ASN A 31 4.23 6.50 -5.78
N MET A 32 3.39 6.33 -4.76
CA MET A 32 3.71 5.70 -3.48
C MET A 32 3.57 4.17 -3.49
N GLN A 33 3.33 3.55 -4.64
CA GLN A 33 3.27 2.10 -4.81
C GLN A 33 4.64 1.52 -5.20
N ILE A 34 4.69 0.20 -5.35
CA ILE A 34 5.92 -0.50 -5.68
C ILE A 34 6.45 -0.12 -7.07
N GLU A 35 5.56 0.22 -8.00
CA GLU A 35 5.91 0.69 -9.34
C GLU A 35 6.65 2.03 -9.26
N GLY A 36 6.17 2.96 -8.42
CA GLY A 36 6.86 4.22 -8.18
C GLY A 36 8.22 4.04 -7.55
N PHE A 37 8.36 3.10 -6.61
CA PHE A 37 9.66 2.79 -6.02
C PHE A 37 10.68 2.34 -7.07
N TRP A 38 10.30 1.44 -8.00
CA TRP A 38 11.16 1.03 -9.10
C TRP A 38 11.47 2.17 -10.06
N TYR A 39 10.47 2.98 -10.37
CA TYR A 39 10.65 4.15 -11.23
C TYR A 39 11.70 5.11 -10.68
N TYR A 40 11.58 5.52 -9.41
CA TYR A 40 12.53 6.42 -8.76
C TYR A 40 13.92 5.80 -8.59
N LEU A 41 13.98 4.49 -8.34
CA LEU A 41 15.25 3.77 -8.26
C LEU A 41 15.99 3.79 -9.61
N PHE A 42 15.29 3.57 -10.72
CA PHE A 42 15.90 3.57 -12.06
C PHE A 42 16.25 4.97 -12.55
N THR A 43 15.48 5.99 -12.19
CA THR A 43 15.79 7.39 -12.53
C THR A 43 16.90 7.99 -11.66
N GLY A 44 17.23 7.35 -10.53
CA GLY A 44 18.19 7.87 -9.54
C GLY A 44 17.68 9.08 -8.77
N VAL A 45 16.38 9.40 -8.88
CA VAL A 45 15.76 10.52 -8.17
C VAL A 45 15.17 10.00 -6.85
N PHE A 46 15.71 10.46 -5.74
CA PHE A 46 15.22 10.11 -4.40
C PHE A 46 14.23 11.17 -3.91
N GLU A 47 12.98 11.04 -4.30
CA GLU A 47 11.90 11.88 -3.82
C GLU A 47 11.32 11.39 -2.49
N ALA A 48 10.41 12.19 -1.91
CA ALA A 48 9.77 11.87 -0.64
C ALA A 48 9.03 10.51 -0.69
N ALA A 49 8.43 10.16 -1.82
CA ALA A 49 7.79 8.87 -2.04
C ALA A 49 8.75 7.69 -1.89
N THR A 50 9.97 7.78 -2.44
CA THR A 50 10.97 6.71 -2.34
C THR A 50 11.40 6.48 -0.90
N ILE A 51 11.68 7.56 -0.17
CA ILE A 51 12.07 7.51 1.24
C ILE A 51 10.92 6.94 2.08
N HIS A 52 9.70 7.43 1.87
CA HIS A 52 8.52 6.92 2.58
C HIS A 52 8.26 5.44 2.28
N TYR A 53 8.41 5.02 1.03
CA TYR A 53 8.24 3.62 0.67
C TYR A 53 9.30 2.75 1.35
N ALA A 54 10.56 3.15 1.33
CA ALA A 54 11.65 2.44 2.01
C ALA A 54 11.38 2.32 3.51
N VAL A 55 11.02 3.42 4.17
CA VAL A 55 10.69 3.45 5.60
C VAL A 55 9.45 2.63 5.90
N ALA A 56 8.37 2.80 5.16
CA ALA A 56 7.08 2.16 5.44
C ALA A 56 7.03 0.67 5.05
N LYS A 57 7.75 0.24 4.03
CA LYS A 57 7.66 -1.12 3.49
C LYS A 57 8.87 -1.98 3.77
N ILE A 58 10.04 -1.40 4.00
CA ILE A 58 11.28 -2.12 4.27
C ILE A 58 11.66 -1.99 5.74
N PHE A 59 12.02 -0.79 6.19
CA PHE A 59 12.55 -0.58 7.54
C PHE A 59 11.48 -0.71 8.63
N GLY A 60 10.27 -0.18 8.41
CA GLY A 60 9.19 -0.27 9.38
C GLY A 60 8.81 -1.70 9.73
N PRO A 61 8.52 -2.58 8.75
CA PRO A 61 8.28 -4.00 9.01
C PRO A 61 9.46 -4.75 9.61
N LEU A 62 10.70 -4.40 9.26
CA LEU A 62 11.90 -5.02 9.83
C LEU A 62 12.07 -4.70 11.31
N ILE A 63 11.83 -3.44 11.71
CA ILE A 63 12.03 -2.98 13.10
C ILE A 63 10.82 -3.32 13.98
N PHE A 64 9.62 -3.04 13.50
CA PHE A 64 8.37 -3.13 14.27
C PHE A 64 7.51 -4.34 13.92
N GLY A 65 7.90 -5.14 12.93
CA GLY A 65 7.15 -6.30 12.49
C GLY A 65 5.73 -5.95 12.04
N ARG A 66 4.77 -6.85 12.33
CA ARG A 66 3.34 -6.68 11.97
C ARG A 66 2.66 -5.48 12.64
N GLY A 67 3.22 -4.95 13.71
CA GLY A 67 2.70 -3.76 14.40
C GLY A 67 2.70 -2.53 13.49
N TRP A 68 3.74 -2.37 12.68
CA TRP A 68 3.87 -1.24 11.74
C TRP A 68 2.69 -1.16 10.75
N CYS A 69 2.32 -2.28 10.14
CA CYS A 69 1.19 -2.33 9.21
C CYS A 69 -0.15 -1.92 9.86
N GLY A 70 -0.27 -2.09 11.18
CA GLY A 70 -1.45 -1.69 11.94
C GLY A 70 -1.60 -0.17 12.12
N TYR A 71 -0.53 0.60 11.97
CA TYR A 71 -0.52 2.05 12.20
C TYR A 71 -0.26 2.88 10.93
N ALA A 72 0.50 2.37 9.98
CA ALA A 72 0.99 3.13 8.82
C ALA A 72 0.44 2.65 7.46
N CYS A 73 -0.40 1.62 7.43
CA CYS A 73 -0.93 1.10 6.16
C CYS A 73 -2.15 1.92 5.69
N TRP A 74 -2.02 2.61 4.58
CA TRP A 74 -3.12 3.38 3.99
C TRP A 74 -4.29 2.51 3.52
N THR A 75 -4.02 1.30 2.99
CA THR A 75 -5.08 0.37 2.59
C THR A 75 -5.94 -0.04 3.78
N ALA A 76 -5.30 -0.33 4.93
CA ALA A 76 -6.02 -0.67 6.15
C ALA A 76 -6.78 0.52 6.76
N MET A 77 -6.43 1.76 6.38
CA MET A 77 -7.12 2.98 6.82
C MET A 77 -8.63 2.89 6.57
N ILE A 78 -9.05 2.54 5.35
CA ILE A 78 -10.47 2.42 4.98
C ILE A 78 -11.06 1.11 5.52
N LEU A 79 -10.32 0.00 5.42
CA LEU A 79 -10.82 -1.31 5.82
C LEU A 79 -11.11 -1.43 7.33
N ASP A 80 -10.36 -0.71 8.17
CA ASP A 80 -10.57 -0.72 9.64
C ASP A 80 -11.85 0.01 10.08
N PHE A 81 -12.51 0.78 9.18
CA PHE A 81 -13.81 1.40 9.44
C PHE A 81 -15.00 0.49 9.09
N LEU A 82 -14.78 -0.63 8.41
CA LEU A 82 -15.84 -1.59 8.12
C LEU A 82 -16.36 -2.24 9.42
N PRO A 83 -17.66 -2.56 9.50
CA PRO A 83 -18.29 -3.07 10.72
C PRO A 83 -17.94 -4.52 11.07
N TYR A 84 -17.08 -5.17 10.31
CA TYR A 84 -16.74 -6.58 10.51
C TYR A 84 -15.71 -6.75 11.63
N LYS A 85 -15.87 -7.81 12.43
CA LYS A 85 -14.91 -8.17 13.48
C LYS A 85 -13.71 -8.88 12.85
N GLN A 86 -12.52 -8.61 13.38
CA GLN A 86 -11.32 -9.37 13.00
C GLN A 86 -11.43 -10.78 13.62
N PRO A 87 -11.61 -11.84 12.84
CA PRO A 87 -11.53 -13.18 13.39
C PRO A 87 -10.09 -13.45 13.84
N ILE A 88 -9.96 -14.16 14.94
CA ILE A 88 -8.69 -14.63 15.46
C ILE A 88 -8.09 -15.60 14.43
N SER A 89 -7.05 -15.12 13.75
CA SER A 89 -6.06 -15.91 13.03
C SER A 89 -6.49 -17.13 12.20
N HIS A 90 -6.75 -16.93 10.92
CA HIS A 90 -6.41 -17.96 9.92
C HIS A 90 -5.43 -17.36 8.91
N GLU A 91 -4.14 -17.61 9.11
CA GLU A 91 -3.13 -17.28 8.11
C GLU A 91 -3.39 -18.11 6.85
N ARG A 92 -3.65 -17.43 5.74
CA ARG A 92 -3.81 -18.08 4.44
C ARG A 92 -2.44 -18.35 3.83
N LYS A 93 -1.72 -19.31 4.36
CA LYS A 93 -0.37 -19.70 3.90
C LYS A 93 -0.28 -19.99 2.41
N LYS A 94 -1.39 -20.44 1.78
CA LYS A 94 -1.40 -20.82 0.35
C LYS A 94 -1.38 -19.65 -0.63
N ILE A 95 -1.76 -18.44 -0.23
CA ILE A 95 -1.86 -17.26 -1.12
C ILE A 95 -0.66 -16.33 -0.94
N GLY A 96 0.21 -16.60 0.02
CA GLY A 96 1.36 -15.75 0.32
C GLY A 96 2.36 -15.56 -0.83
N TRP A 97 2.39 -16.47 -1.80
CA TRP A 97 3.26 -16.37 -2.98
C TRP A 97 2.77 -15.34 -4.00
N LEU A 98 1.47 -14.96 -3.97
CA LEU A 98 0.91 -13.95 -4.88
C LEU A 98 1.64 -12.60 -4.78
N ARG A 99 2.14 -12.24 -3.59
CA ARG A 99 2.95 -11.02 -3.38
C ARG A 99 4.25 -11.02 -4.20
N TYR A 100 4.88 -12.18 -4.38
CA TYR A 100 6.10 -12.29 -5.18
C TYR A 100 5.82 -12.16 -6.68
N ILE A 101 4.66 -12.66 -7.12
CA ILE A 101 4.20 -12.46 -8.50
C ILE A 101 3.93 -10.97 -8.74
N MET A 102 3.18 -10.31 -7.87
CA MET A 102 2.89 -8.88 -8.01
C MET A 102 4.18 -8.05 -7.98
N PHE A 103 5.14 -8.42 -7.14
CA PHE A 103 6.46 -7.80 -7.12
C PHE A 103 7.19 -7.97 -8.47
N ALA A 104 7.22 -9.18 -9.02
CA ALA A 104 7.87 -9.45 -10.30
C ALA A 104 7.16 -8.74 -11.47
N ILE A 105 5.82 -8.74 -11.49
CA ILE A 105 5.03 -8.04 -12.50
C ILE A 105 5.33 -6.53 -12.47
N SER A 106 5.37 -5.91 -11.28
CA SER A 106 5.67 -4.48 -11.16
C SER A 106 7.08 -4.14 -11.66
N LEU A 107 8.07 -4.97 -11.34
CA LEU A 107 9.44 -4.78 -11.81
C LEU A 107 9.52 -4.91 -13.34
N ILE A 108 8.91 -5.95 -13.92
CA ILE A 108 8.88 -6.16 -15.38
C ILE A 108 8.17 -4.99 -16.08
N PHE A 109 7.03 -4.56 -15.54
CA PHE A 109 6.25 -3.44 -16.10
C PHE A 109 7.09 -2.15 -16.18
N VAL A 110 7.71 -1.75 -15.07
CA VAL A 110 8.54 -0.54 -15.05
C VAL A 110 9.77 -0.67 -15.95
N SER A 111 10.45 -1.83 -15.89
CA SER A 111 11.61 -2.08 -16.77
C SER A 111 11.25 -2.03 -18.26
N ALA A 112 10.09 -2.55 -18.65
CA ALA A 112 9.60 -2.50 -20.02
C ALA A 112 9.32 -1.05 -20.48
N LEU A 113 8.76 -0.20 -19.60
CA LEU A 113 8.53 1.22 -19.90
C LEU A 113 9.85 1.98 -20.13
N PHE A 114 10.89 1.67 -19.33
CA PHE A 114 12.21 2.26 -19.52
C PHE A 114 12.87 1.80 -20.83
N LEU A 115 12.81 0.51 -21.13
CA LEU A 115 13.36 -0.04 -22.37
C LEU A 115 12.64 0.48 -23.62
N ALA A 116 11.33 0.71 -23.54
CA ALA A 116 10.52 1.28 -24.61
C ALA A 116 10.74 2.80 -24.80
N ASN A 117 11.52 3.43 -23.93
CA ASN A 117 11.82 4.87 -23.93
C ASN A 117 10.58 5.76 -24.09
N VAL A 118 9.54 5.47 -23.32
CA VAL A 118 8.25 6.17 -23.40
C VAL A 118 8.39 7.59 -22.82
N GLY A 119 8.14 8.61 -23.64
CA GLY A 119 8.36 10.03 -23.28
C GLY A 119 7.46 10.59 -22.15
N ASN A 120 6.41 9.87 -21.73
CA ASN A 120 5.45 10.32 -20.71
C ASN A 120 5.36 9.35 -19.52
N ILE A 121 6.49 8.81 -19.08
CA ILE A 121 6.53 7.80 -18.00
C ILE A 121 5.89 8.32 -16.71
N GLU A 122 6.12 9.58 -16.32
CA GLU A 122 5.54 10.17 -15.10
C GLU A 122 4.01 10.14 -15.10
N ARG A 123 3.40 10.51 -16.22
CA ARG A 123 1.93 10.45 -16.35
C ARG A 123 1.41 9.02 -16.26
N ILE A 124 2.12 8.06 -16.86
CA ILE A 124 1.76 6.64 -16.79
C ILE A 124 1.88 6.15 -15.34
N MET A 125 2.93 6.54 -14.62
CA MET A 125 3.12 6.21 -13.21
C MET A 125 2.02 6.80 -12.34
N PHE A 126 1.60 8.04 -12.59
CA PHE A 126 0.48 8.66 -11.87
C PHE A 126 -0.85 7.93 -12.12
N VAL A 127 -1.16 7.61 -13.38
CA VAL A 127 -2.36 6.85 -13.73
C VAL A 127 -2.32 5.45 -13.11
N ALA A 128 -1.17 4.77 -13.16
CA ALA A 128 -0.98 3.46 -12.52
C ALA A 128 -1.21 3.54 -11.01
N PHE A 129 -0.74 4.59 -10.34
CA PHE A 129 -0.99 4.84 -8.92
C PHE A 129 -2.48 4.97 -8.61
N ILE A 130 -3.22 5.77 -9.36
CA ILE A 130 -4.66 5.96 -9.15
C ILE A 130 -5.42 4.65 -9.38
N VAL A 131 -5.20 4.01 -10.54
CA VAL A 131 -5.85 2.74 -10.89
C VAL A 131 -5.51 1.65 -9.89
N GLY A 132 -4.25 1.50 -9.52
CA GLY A 132 -3.79 0.52 -8.55
C GLY A 132 -4.42 0.71 -7.18
N ASN A 133 -4.55 1.97 -6.69
CA ASN A 133 -5.23 2.25 -5.42
C ASN A 133 -6.73 1.91 -5.49
N VAL A 134 -7.42 2.29 -6.56
CA VAL A 134 -8.84 1.94 -6.73
C VAL A 134 -9.03 0.42 -6.72
N LEU A 135 -8.21 -0.32 -7.47
CA LEU A 135 -8.27 -1.78 -7.50
C LEU A 135 -7.96 -2.40 -6.11
N CYS A 136 -6.97 -1.88 -5.38
CA CYS A 136 -6.66 -2.33 -4.03
C CYS A 136 -7.80 -2.10 -3.06
N TYR A 137 -8.45 -0.94 -3.10
CA TYR A 137 -9.60 -0.65 -2.23
C TYR A 137 -10.82 -1.47 -2.60
N VAL A 138 -11.17 -1.57 -3.89
CA VAL A 138 -12.31 -2.38 -4.35
C VAL A 138 -12.10 -3.84 -3.96
N SER A 139 -10.96 -4.42 -4.28
CA SER A 139 -10.65 -5.82 -3.94
C SER A 139 -10.60 -6.03 -2.42
N GLY A 140 -10.05 -5.08 -1.67
CA GLY A 140 -10.02 -5.12 -0.21
C GLY A 140 -11.42 -5.10 0.41
N ILE A 141 -12.32 -4.24 -0.08
CA ILE A 141 -13.72 -4.16 0.38
C ILE A 141 -14.47 -5.44 0.01
N VAL A 142 -14.35 -5.92 -1.23
CA VAL A 142 -14.99 -7.16 -1.67
C VAL A 142 -14.55 -8.35 -0.80
N LEU A 143 -13.25 -8.51 -0.58
CA LEU A 143 -12.74 -9.56 0.28
C LEU A 143 -13.21 -9.41 1.74
N ALA A 144 -13.28 -8.18 2.26
CA ALA A 144 -13.78 -7.93 3.60
C ALA A 144 -15.26 -8.31 3.75
N VAL A 145 -16.08 -8.03 2.74
CA VAL A 145 -17.50 -8.40 2.72
C VAL A 145 -17.69 -9.91 2.61
N VAL A 146 -16.99 -10.56 1.66
CA VAL A 146 -17.10 -12.00 1.42
C VAL A 146 -16.66 -12.81 2.64
N PHE A 147 -15.54 -12.42 3.25
CA PHE A 147 -14.98 -13.16 4.40
C PHE A 147 -15.42 -12.62 5.76
N LYS A 148 -16.22 -11.55 5.79
CA LYS A 148 -16.65 -10.85 7.02
C LYS A 148 -15.47 -10.49 7.94
N ASP A 149 -14.34 -10.14 7.35
CA ASP A 149 -13.09 -9.83 8.04
C ASP A 149 -12.48 -8.55 7.45
N ASN A 150 -12.36 -7.50 8.25
CA ASN A 150 -11.81 -6.20 7.83
C ASN A 150 -10.40 -6.31 7.23
N ARG A 151 -9.63 -7.32 7.61
CA ARG A 151 -8.24 -7.50 7.17
C ARG A 151 -8.04 -8.73 6.30
N ALA A 152 -9.10 -9.22 5.66
CA ALA A 152 -9.00 -10.36 4.74
C ALA A 152 -7.97 -10.13 3.62
N PHE A 153 -7.81 -8.88 3.16
CA PHE A 153 -6.82 -8.49 2.16
C PHE A 153 -5.37 -8.54 2.66
N CYS A 154 -5.15 -8.34 3.97
CA CYS A 154 -3.81 -8.26 4.57
C CYS A 154 -3.28 -9.62 5.06
N LYS A 155 -4.07 -10.68 4.97
CA LYS A 155 -3.75 -12.05 5.39
C LYS A 155 -3.37 -12.90 4.19
#